data_ef39c182167a084e0ff4b00990ff60ef
#
_entry.id   ef39c182167a084e0ff4b00990ff60ef
#
_cell.length_a   1.000
_cell.length_b   1.000
_cell.length_c   1.000
_cell.angle_alpha   90.00
_cell.angle_beta   90.00
_cell.angle_gamma   90.00
#
_symmetry.space_group_name_H-M   'P 1'
#
loop_
_entity.id
_entity.type
_entity.pdbx_description
1 polymer ?
#
loop_
_entity_poly.entity_id
_entity_poly.type
_entity_poly.pdbx_seq_one_letter_code
_entity_poly.pdbx_strand_id
1 'polypeptide(L)'
;AHRQLYRQRAPLLPAMATFLGSGFPRAVRHLWRWHLISTLAFLLSALLVWGMILHDPELVHTVVDGDGLANLEEMYHPDLRDSAERDRATDLRMFGYYIYNNVGIAFRTFASGLLLGVGALLAMLFNGSFFGAAAGHLSLVGAAQPFFTFVIAHGAPELIAIMLAGGAGLRLGWAVLSPGSW
;
A
#
# COMPACT_ATOMS: atom_id res chain seq x y z
N ALA A 1 9.22 27.61 36.18
CA ALA A 1 9.65 26.55 35.24
C ALA A 1 8.97 25.19 35.46
N HIS A 2 8.33 24.92 36.63
CA HIS A 2 7.77 23.59 36.98
C HIS A 2 6.37 23.29 36.46
N ARG A 3 5.64 24.23 35.87
CA ARG A 3 4.24 24.00 35.39
C ARG A 3 4.11 23.27 34.06
N GLN A 4 5.18 23.03 33.31
CA GLN A 4 5.12 22.33 32.02
C GLN A 4 5.24 20.80 32.12
N LEU A 5 5.60 20.26 33.26
CA LEU A 5 5.79 18.82 33.48
C LEU A 5 4.51 18.03 33.84
N TYR A 6 3.43 18.72 34.17
CA TYR A 6 2.11 18.11 34.46
C TYR A 6 1.06 18.48 33.42
N ARG A 7 1.36 18.29 32.15
CA ARG A 7 0.30 18.25 31.17
C ARG A 7 -0.53 17.00 31.43
N GLN A 8 -1.73 17.16 31.95
CA GLN A 8 -2.67 16.06 32.15
C GLN A 8 -2.77 15.33 30.82
N ARG A 9 -2.36 14.06 30.78
CA ARG A 9 -2.52 13.21 29.60
C ARG A 9 -4.00 13.09 29.34
N ALA A 10 -4.47 13.66 28.23
CA ALA A 10 -5.84 13.43 27.78
C ALA A 10 -6.08 11.92 27.74
N PRO A 11 -7.23 11.41 28.17
CA PRO A 11 -7.52 9.99 28.10
C PRO A 11 -7.37 9.51 26.64
N LEU A 12 -6.65 8.40 26.45
CA LEU A 12 -6.24 7.91 25.13
C LEU A 12 -7.41 7.69 24.19
N LEU A 13 -8.50 7.09 24.66
CA LEU A 13 -9.66 6.78 23.83
C LEU A 13 -10.34 8.02 23.22
N PRO A 14 -10.67 9.08 23.97
CA PRO A 14 -11.19 10.32 23.38
C PRO A 14 -10.21 11.00 22.44
N ALA A 15 -8.91 10.97 22.76
CA ALA A 15 -7.88 11.54 21.87
C ALA A 15 -7.80 10.80 20.56
N MET A 16 -7.83 9.47 20.56
CA MET A 16 -7.88 8.64 19.35
C MET A 16 -9.16 8.88 18.55
N ALA A 17 -10.33 8.92 19.20
CA ALA A 17 -11.59 9.19 18.53
C ALA A 17 -11.58 10.56 17.86
N THR A 18 -11.08 11.60 18.53
CA THR A 18 -10.93 12.95 17.96
C THR A 18 -9.94 12.95 16.78
N PHE A 19 -8.81 12.25 16.92
CA PHE A 19 -7.83 12.12 15.84
C PHE A 19 -8.44 11.43 14.62
N LEU A 20 -9.07 10.28 14.78
CA LEU A 20 -9.66 9.53 13.67
C LEU A 20 -10.85 10.27 13.04
N GLY A 21 -11.70 10.90 13.82
CA GLY A 21 -12.89 11.60 13.33
C GLY A 21 -12.60 12.95 12.67
N SER A 22 -11.56 13.67 13.06
CA SER A 22 -11.30 15.02 12.54
C SER A 22 -9.83 15.31 12.23
N GLY A 23 -8.91 14.84 13.04
CA GLY A 23 -7.49 15.13 12.89
C GLY A 23 -6.91 14.49 11.63
N PHE A 24 -7.09 13.19 11.46
CA PHE A 24 -6.61 12.44 10.31
C PHE A 24 -7.22 12.91 8.97
N PRO A 25 -8.55 13.05 8.83
CA PRO A 25 -9.12 13.57 7.59
C PRO A 25 -8.66 14.99 7.25
N ARG A 26 -8.42 15.83 8.28
CA ARG A 26 -7.87 17.18 8.08
C ARG A 26 -6.43 17.13 7.60
N ALA A 27 -5.59 16.27 8.16
CA ALA A 27 -4.21 16.08 7.74
C ALA A 27 -4.13 15.59 6.28
N VAL A 28 -4.95 14.59 5.91
CA VAL A 28 -5.01 14.09 4.53
C VAL A 28 -5.40 15.19 3.56
N ARG A 29 -6.43 15.99 3.87
CA ARG A 29 -6.84 17.13 3.03
C ARG A 29 -5.76 18.21 2.95
N HIS A 30 -5.06 18.47 4.03
CA HIS A 30 -3.98 19.48 4.02
C HIS A 30 -2.81 19.04 3.15
N LEU A 31 -2.49 17.75 3.13
CA LEU A 31 -1.40 17.16 2.38
C LEU A 31 -1.82 16.60 1.00
N TRP A 32 -2.97 16.98 0.48
CA TRP A 32 -3.57 16.39 -0.72
C TRP A 32 -2.64 16.34 -1.94
N ARG A 33 -1.79 17.35 -2.15
CA ARG A 33 -0.84 17.39 -3.27
C ARG A 33 0.19 16.27 -3.18
N TRP A 34 0.71 16.01 -1.98
CA TRP A 34 1.68 14.95 -1.75
C TRP A 34 1.04 13.56 -1.92
N HIS A 35 -0.18 13.41 -1.43
CA HIS A 35 -0.94 12.18 -1.64
C HIS A 35 -1.30 11.97 -3.11
N LEU A 36 -1.62 13.04 -3.85
CA LEU A 36 -1.85 12.95 -5.29
C LEU A 36 -0.60 12.50 -6.05
N ILE A 37 0.57 13.07 -5.77
CA ILE A 37 1.85 12.65 -6.39
C ILE A 37 2.12 11.18 -6.09
N SER A 38 1.98 10.76 -4.85
CA SER A 38 2.17 9.37 -4.41
C SER A 38 1.21 8.42 -5.13
N THR A 39 -0.07 8.76 -5.18
CA THR A 39 -1.11 7.97 -5.84
C THR A 39 -0.85 7.88 -7.35
N LEU A 40 -0.50 8.98 -7.99
CA LEU A 40 -0.17 8.99 -9.42
C LEU A 40 1.08 8.14 -9.71
N ALA A 41 2.12 8.22 -8.89
CA ALA A 41 3.32 7.39 -9.04
C ALA A 41 2.95 5.90 -8.98
N PHE A 42 2.13 5.49 -8.01
CA PHE A 42 1.66 4.11 -7.89
C PHE A 42 0.80 3.71 -9.09
N LEU A 43 -0.26 4.46 -9.41
CA LEU A 43 -1.21 4.07 -10.46
C LEU A 43 -0.58 4.09 -11.85
N LEU A 44 0.25 5.09 -12.17
CA LEU A 44 0.88 5.16 -13.49
C LEU A 44 1.89 4.04 -13.68
N SER A 45 2.71 3.71 -12.66
CA SER A 45 3.62 2.57 -12.76
C SER A 45 2.84 1.24 -12.85
N ALA A 46 1.76 1.08 -12.10
CA ALA A 46 0.91 -0.11 -12.15
C ALA A 46 0.28 -0.30 -13.54
N LEU A 47 -0.34 0.75 -14.09
CA LEU A 47 -0.97 0.70 -15.41
C LEU A 47 0.06 0.47 -16.55
N LEU A 48 1.22 1.12 -16.44
CA LEU A 48 2.30 0.97 -17.41
C LEU A 48 2.79 -0.49 -17.45
N VAL A 49 3.16 -1.03 -16.28
CA VAL A 49 3.68 -2.40 -16.20
C VAL A 49 2.60 -3.42 -16.56
N TRP A 50 1.36 -3.22 -16.12
CA TRP A 50 0.25 -4.07 -16.54
C TRP A 50 0.09 -4.09 -18.06
N GLY A 51 0.06 -2.91 -18.71
CA GLY A 51 -0.02 -2.83 -20.18
C GLY A 51 1.17 -3.47 -20.90
N MET A 52 2.39 -3.30 -20.36
CA MET A 52 3.59 -3.94 -20.92
C MET A 52 3.50 -5.48 -20.87
N ILE A 53 3.06 -6.05 -19.75
CA ILE A 53 2.93 -7.51 -19.58
C ILE A 53 1.82 -8.09 -20.46
N LEU A 54 0.71 -7.35 -20.64
CA LEU A 54 -0.32 -7.80 -21.60
C LEU A 54 0.19 -7.83 -23.04
N HIS A 55 1.19 -7.00 -23.38
CA HIS A 55 1.79 -6.97 -24.71
C HIS A 55 2.92 -8.01 -24.86
N ASP A 56 3.75 -8.16 -23.84
CA ASP A 56 4.86 -9.12 -23.78
C ASP A 56 4.88 -9.82 -22.41
N PRO A 57 4.30 -11.03 -22.31
CA PRO A 57 4.19 -11.78 -21.06
C PRO A 57 5.53 -12.08 -20.38
N GLU A 58 6.62 -12.23 -21.13
CA GLU A 58 7.94 -12.56 -20.58
C GLU A 58 8.49 -11.45 -19.68
N LEU A 59 8.02 -10.21 -19.85
CA LEU A 59 8.43 -9.07 -19.03
C LEU A 59 8.05 -9.25 -17.54
N VAL A 60 7.10 -10.10 -17.20
CA VAL A 60 6.72 -10.35 -15.81
C VAL A 60 7.90 -10.84 -14.98
N HIS A 61 8.79 -11.65 -15.58
CA HIS A 61 9.97 -12.20 -14.92
C HIS A 61 11.03 -11.14 -14.57
N THR A 62 10.91 -9.91 -15.08
CA THR A 62 11.77 -8.79 -14.68
C THR A 62 11.35 -8.17 -13.34
N VAL A 63 10.11 -8.39 -12.92
CA VAL A 63 9.51 -7.79 -11.72
C VAL A 63 9.25 -8.84 -10.63
N VAL A 64 8.82 -10.05 -11.04
CA VAL A 64 8.44 -11.14 -10.14
C VAL A 64 9.20 -12.40 -10.56
N ASP A 65 9.82 -13.07 -9.60
CA ASP A 65 10.49 -14.34 -9.87
C ASP A 65 9.50 -15.51 -10.06
N GLY A 66 10.00 -16.64 -10.53
CA GLY A 66 9.16 -17.81 -10.84
C GLY A 66 8.40 -18.35 -9.63
N ASP A 67 9.01 -18.35 -8.46
CA ASP A 67 8.37 -18.81 -7.21
C ASP A 67 7.27 -17.84 -6.78
N GLY A 68 7.49 -16.53 -6.96
CA GLY A 68 6.49 -15.49 -6.72
C GLY A 68 5.29 -15.62 -7.65
N LEU A 69 5.51 -15.92 -8.94
CA LEU A 69 4.43 -16.16 -9.91
C LEU A 69 3.62 -17.40 -9.55
N ALA A 70 4.27 -18.52 -9.22
CA ALA A 70 3.60 -19.75 -8.81
C ALA A 70 2.73 -19.52 -7.55
N ASN A 71 3.26 -18.77 -6.58
CA ASN A 71 2.49 -18.39 -5.38
C ASN A 71 1.27 -17.52 -5.70
N LEU A 72 1.41 -16.57 -6.65
CA LEU A 72 0.28 -15.73 -7.08
C LEU A 72 -0.80 -16.58 -7.78
N GLU A 73 -0.40 -17.50 -8.68
CA GLU A 73 -1.32 -18.39 -9.36
C GLU A 73 -2.04 -19.31 -8.39
N GLU A 74 -1.33 -19.93 -7.44
CA GLU A 74 -1.94 -20.76 -6.41
C GLU A 74 -2.93 -19.99 -5.55
N MET A 75 -2.57 -18.75 -5.15
CA MET A 75 -3.39 -17.90 -4.31
C MET A 75 -4.73 -17.50 -4.96
N TYR A 76 -4.72 -17.24 -6.27
CA TYR A 76 -5.86 -16.75 -7.03
C TYR A 76 -6.46 -17.78 -7.99
N HIS A 77 -6.11 -19.07 -7.82
CA HIS A 77 -6.66 -20.13 -8.67
C HIS A 77 -8.19 -20.16 -8.60
N PRO A 78 -8.89 -20.19 -9.74
CA PRO A 78 -10.35 -20.14 -9.77
C PRO A 78 -11.04 -21.25 -8.96
N ASP A 79 -10.50 -22.48 -9.02
CA ASP A 79 -11.08 -23.65 -8.36
C ASP A 79 -10.96 -23.65 -6.83
N LEU A 80 -10.02 -22.87 -6.28
CA LEU A 80 -9.84 -22.77 -4.81
C LEU A 80 -10.98 -22.00 -4.11
N ARG A 81 -11.82 -21.30 -4.87
CA ARG A 81 -12.99 -20.59 -4.33
C ARG A 81 -14.16 -21.50 -4.00
N ASP A 82 -14.30 -22.61 -4.72
CA ASP A 82 -15.40 -23.57 -4.55
C ASP A 82 -15.10 -24.67 -3.51
N SER A 83 -13.85 -24.79 -3.06
CA SER A 83 -13.52 -25.70 -1.99
C SER A 83 -14.00 -25.12 -0.66
N ALA A 84 -15.19 -25.56 -0.24
CA ALA A 84 -15.82 -25.25 1.05
C ALA A 84 -14.97 -25.71 2.28
N GLU A 85 -13.76 -26.16 2.06
CA GLU A 85 -12.82 -26.72 3.03
C GLU A 85 -11.69 -25.78 3.46
N ARG A 86 -11.70 -24.51 3.04
CA ARG A 86 -10.76 -23.55 3.66
C ARG A 86 -11.15 -23.38 5.13
N ASP A 87 -10.33 -23.97 5.99
CA ASP A 87 -10.45 -23.80 7.42
C ASP A 87 -10.39 -22.30 7.79
N ARG A 88 -11.38 -21.84 8.55
CA ARG A 88 -11.46 -20.45 9.06
C ARG A 88 -10.16 -19.99 9.75
N ALA A 89 -9.41 -20.93 10.33
CA ALA A 89 -8.13 -20.66 10.95
C ALA A 89 -7.07 -20.27 9.91
N THR A 90 -7.08 -20.86 8.72
CA THR A 90 -6.19 -20.52 7.60
C THR A 90 -6.55 -19.16 7.03
N ASP A 91 -7.82 -18.84 6.86
CA ASP A 91 -8.26 -17.53 6.38
C ASP A 91 -7.86 -16.40 7.34
N LEU A 92 -7.98 -16.62 8.66
CA LEU A 92 -7.58 -15.64 9.68
C LEU A 92 -6.05 -15.44 9.70
N ARG A 93 -5.26 -16.51 9.52
CA ARG A 93 -3.79 -16.40 9.40
C ARG A 93 -3.38 -15.61 8.17
N MET A 94 -3.99 -15.90 7.01
CA MET A 94 -3.73 -15.19 5.76
C MET A 94 -4.10 -13.71 5.89
N PHE A 95 -5.25 -13.40 6.45
CA PHE A 95 -5.68 -12.04 6.73
C PHE A 95 -4.68 -11.30 7.64
N GLY A 96 -4.25 -11.93 8.74
CA GLY A 96 -3.22 -11.38 9.62
C GLY A 96 -1.88 -11.14 8.91
N TYR A 97 -1.48 -12.05 8.04
CA TYR A 97 -0.26 -11.92 7.23
C TYR A 97 -0.35 -10.73 6.27
N TYR A 98 -1.47 -10.55 5.56
CA TYR A 98 -1.67 -9.41 4.67
C TYR A 98 -1.61 -8.07 5.40
N ILE A 99 -2.31 -7.96 6.54
CA ILE A 99 -2.23 -6.74 7.36
C ILE A 99 -0.78 -6.47 7.77
N TYR A 100 -0.08 -7.46 8.31
CA TYR A 100 1.31 -7.31 8.74
C TYR A 100 2.23 -6.88 7.59
N ASN A 101 2.11 -7.53 6.43
CA ASN A 101 2.91 -7.21 5.24
C ASN A 101 2.64 -5.78 4.75
N ASN A 102 1.37 -5.40 4.59
CA ASN A 102 0.99 -4.10 4.04
C ASN A 102 1.25 -2.94 5.01
N VAL A 103 1.08 -3.15 6.32
CA VAL A 103 1.53 -2.20 7.36
C VAL A 103 3.05 -2.03 7.29
N GLY A 104 3.81 -3.11 7.12
CA GLY A 104 5.26 -3.08 6.94
C GLY A 104 5.68 -2.32 5.68
N ILE A 105 4.98 -2.50 4.55
CA ILE A 105 5.20 -1.76 3.32
C ILE A 105 4.90 -0.27 3.53
N ALA A 106 3.76 0.08 4.10
CA ALA A 106 3.37 1.45 4.36
C ALA A 106 4.39 2.18 5.26
N PHE A 107 4.84 1.52 6.32
CA PHE A 107 5.82 2.10 7.23
C PHE A 107 7.19 2.29 6.56
N ARG A 108 7.68 1.30 5.81
CA ARG A 108 8.93 1.41 5.05
C ARG A 108 8.86 2.51 3.99
N THR A 109 7.73 2.61 3.28
CA THR A 109 7.48 3.67 2.30
C THR A 109 7.52 5.05 2.94
N PHE A 110 6.85 5.23 4.08
CA PHE A 110 6.90 6.47 4.85
C PHE A 110 8.33 6.80 5.31
N ALA A 111 9.01 5.83 5.96
CA ALA A 111 10.36 6.03 6.51
C ALA A 111 11.40 6.32 5.42
N SER A 112 11.27 5.71 4.24
CA SER A 112 12.16 5.99 3.10
C SER A 112 12.06 7.45 2.61
N GLY A 113 11.00 8.16 2.96
CA GLY A 113 10.88 9.60 2.73
C GLY A 113 11.98 10.44 3.37
N LEU A 114 12.65 9.95 4.44
CA LEU A 114 13.83 10.59 5.02
C LEU A 114 14.99 10.76 4.02
N LEU A 115 15.03 9.95 2.97
CA LEU A 115 15.94 10.12 1.83
C LEU A 115 15.45 11.24 0.88
N LEU A 116 15.20 12.42 1.43
CA LEU A 116 14.79 13.64 0.72
C LEU A 116 13.50 13.47 -0.11
N GLY A 117 12.64 12.51 0.26
CA GLY A 117 11.41 12.17 -0.45
C GLY A 117 11.61 11.20 -1.63
N VAL A 118 12.82 11.12 -2.19
CA VAL A 118 13.13 10.24 -3.34
C VAL A 118 12.86 8.77 -3.00
N GLY A 119 13.22 8.34 -1.78
CA GLY A 119 12.96 6.98 -1.33
C GLY A 119 11.47 6.62 -1.31
N ALA A 120 10.60 7.53 -0.83
CA ALA A 120 9.17 7.32 -0.86
C ALA A 120 8.61 7.24 -2.30
N LEU A 121 9.12 8.08 -3.21
CA LEU A 121 8.73 8.03 -4.62
C LEU A 121 9.13 6.70 -5.27
N LEU A 122 10.37 6.26 -5.07
CA LEU A 122 10.85 4.97 -5.59
C LEU A 122 10.07 3.79 -5.02
N ALA A 123 9.74 3.83 -3.71
CA ALA A 123 8.89 2.82 -3.09
C ALA A 123 7.51 2.77 -3.73
N MET A 124 6.90 3.92 -4.05
CA MET A 124 5.59 3.96 -4.71
C MET A 124 5.66 3.42 -6.14
N LEU A 125 6.68 3.79 -6.91
CA LEU A 125 6.89 3.25 -8.26
C LEU A 125 7.08 1.73 -8.23
N PHE A 126 7.90 1.22 -7.30
CA PHE A 126 8.14 -0.21 -7.14
C PHE A 126 6.86 -0.98 -6.76
N ASN A 127 6.12 -0.50 -5.75
CA ASN A 127 4.88 -1.16 -5.32
C ASN A 127 3.81 -1.13 -6.42
N GLY A 128 3.71 -0.03 -7.18
CA GLY A 128 2.83 0.05 -8.33
C GLY A 128 3.24 -0.90 -9.44
N SER A 129 4.54 -0.98 -9.76
CA SER A 129 5.07 -1.93 -10.76
C SER A 129 4.79 -3.38 -10.38
N PHE A 130 4.99 -3.75 -9.12
CA PHE A 130 4.68 -5.09 -8.61
C PHE A 130 3.18 -5.40 -8.72
N PHE A 131 2.32 -4.45 -8.33
CA PHE A 131 0.87 -4.60 -8.47
C PHE A 131 0.46 -4.75 -9.95
N GLY A 132 1.04 -3.96 -10.84
CA GLY A 132 0.81 -4.02 -12.27
C GLY A 132 1.27 -5.36 -12.88
N ALA A 133 2.42 -5.88 -12.41
CA ALA A 133 2.93 -7.18 -12.82
C ALA A 133 1.99 -8.32 -12.41
N ALA A 134 1.55 -8.33 -11.14
CA ALA A 134 0.57 -9.31 -10.66
C ALA A 134 -0.75 -9.23 -11.43
N ALA A 135 -1.28 -8.02 -11.63
CA ALA A 135 -2.52 -7.79 -12.38
C ALA A 135 -2.41 -8.26 -13.84
N GLY A 136 -1.27 -7.97 -14.50
CA GLY A 136 -1.00 -8.38 -15.87
C GLY A 136 -0.93 -9.89 -16.01
N HIS A 137 -0.09 -10.53 -15.23
CA HIS A 137 0.10 -11.98 -15.24
C HIS A 137 -1.21 -12.74 -14.93
N LEU A 138 -1.89 -12.39 -13.85
CA LEU A 138 -3.13 -13.04 -13.46
C LEU A 138 -4.27 -12.81 -14.45
N SER A 139 -4.23 -11.72 -15.23
CA SER A 139 -5.16 -11.50 -16.33
C SER A 139 -4.91 -12.46 -17.48
N LEU A 140 -3.65 -12.80 -17.78
CA LEU A 140 -3.27 -13.71 -18.87
C LEU A 140 -3.56 -15.18 -18.53
N VAL A 141 -3.35 -15.59 -17.29
CA VAL A 141 -3.61 -16.99 -16.85
C VAL A 141 -5.07 -17.25 -16.44
N GLY A 142 -5.98 -16.28 -16.65
CA GLY A 142 -7.40 -16.46 -16.40
C GLY A 142 -7.84 -16.25 -14.93
N ALA A 143 -6.93 -15.79 -14.07
CA ALA A 143 -7.18 -15.52 -12.65
C ALA A 143 -7.56 -14.05 -12.33
N ALA A 144 -7.90 -13.25 -13.34
CA ALA A 144 -8.24 -11.84 -13.18
C ALA A 144 -9.44 -11.62 -12.23
N GLN A 145 -10.51 -12.39 -12.41
CA GLN A 145 -11.73 -12.20 -11.61
C GLN A 145 -11.52 -12.45 -10.12
N PRO A 146 -10.94 -13.57 -9.65
CA PRO A 146 -10.67 -13.77 -8.23
C PRO A 146 -9.69 -12.72 -7.67
N PHE A 147 -8.66 -12.34 -8.43
CA PHE A 147 -7.71 -11.30 -8.03
C PHE A 147 -8.38 -9.94 -7.80
N PHE A 148 -9.09 -9.40 -8.80
CA PHE A 148 -9.72 -8.09 -8.66
C PHE A 148 -10.85 -8.09 -7.63
N THR A 149 -11.57 -9.18 -7.47
CA THR A 149 -12.58 -9.30 -6.40
C THR A 149 -11.92 -9.19 -5.03
N PHE A 150 -10.78 -9.87 -4.81
CA PHE A 150 -10.01 -9.77 -3.58
C PHE A 150 -9.49 -8.35 -3.36
N VAL A 151 -8.86 -7.74 -4.38
CA VAL A 151 -8.33 -6.38 -4.30
C VAL A 151 -9.41 -5.36 -3.95
N ILE A 152 -10.60 -5.45 -4.56
CA ILE A 152 -11.70 -4.52 -4.27
C ILE A 152 -12.24 -4.72 -2.85
N ALA A 153 -12.40 -5.96 -2.42
CA ALA A 153 -13.02 -6.27 -1.13
C ALA A 153 -12.07 -6.07 0.06
N HIS A 154 -10.79 -6.42 -0.08
CA HIS A 154 -9.82 -6.47 1.02
C HIS A 154 -8.61 -5.57 0.78
N GLY A 155 -8.05 -5.59 -0.43
CA GLY A 155 -6.82 -4.88 -0.76
C GLY A 155 -6.97 -3.37 -0.88
N ALA A 156 -8.14 -2.86 -1.27
CA ALA A 156 -8.33 -1.43 -1.52
C ALA A 156 -8.00 -0.54 -0.32
N PRO A 157 -8.45 -0.82 0.92
CA PRO A 157 -8.07 -0.03 2.10
C PRO A 157 -6.56 -0.06 2.36
N GLU A 158 -5.90 -1.19 2.13
CA GLU A 158 -4.47 -1.38 2.35
C GLU A 158 -3.64 -0.61 1.32
N LEU A 159 -4.02 -0.68 0.04
CA LEU A 159 -3.38 0.09 -1.03
C LEU A 159 -3.53 1.59 -0.81
N ILE A 160 -4.72 2.05 -0.37
CA ILE A 160 -4.94 3.45 0.00
C ILE A 160 -4.02 3.85 1.15
N ALA A 161 -3.86 3.01 2.18
CA ALA A 161 -2.97 3.28 3.30
C ALA A 161 -1.50 3.41 2.84
N ILE A 162 -1.03 2.55 1.92
CA ILE A 162 0.32 2.63 1.34
C ILE A 162 0.49 3.94 0.55
N MET A 163 -0.49 4.32 -0.27
CA MET A 163 -0.43 5.57 -1.04
C MET A 163 -0.43 6.81 -0.13
N LEU A 164 -1.20 6.80 0.96
CA LEU A 164 -1.19 7.87 1.97
C LEU A 164 0.15 7.93 2.71
N ALA A 165 0.72 6.78 3.06
CA ALA A 165 2.06 6.69 3.67
C ALA A 165 3.14 7.23 2.74
N GLY A 166 3.07 6.95 1.44
CA GLY A 166 3.95 7.51 0.41
C GLY A 166 3.85 9.04 0.35
N GLY A 167 2.65 9.59 0.32
CA GLY A 167 2.44 11.04 0.35
C GLY A 167 2.99 11.71 1.61
N ALA A 168 2.80 11.09 2.77
CA ALA A 168 3.38 11.54 4.03
C ALA A 168 4.92 11.46 4.01
N GLY A 169 5.50 10.41 3.42
CA GLY A 169 6.94 10.26 3.22
C GLY A 169 7.52 11.32 2.29
N LEU A 170 6.85 11.63 1.18
CA LEU A 170 7.24 12.74 0.29
C LEU A 170 7.27 14.07 1.03
N ARG A 171 6.24 14.35 1.83
CA ARG A 171 6.18 15.57 2.65
C ARG A 171 7.27 15.62 3.71
N LEU A 172 7.57 14.47 4.33
CA LEU A 172 8.67 14.34 5.28
C LEU A 172 10.01 14.71 4.62
N GLY A 173 10.28 14.15 3.44
CA GLY A 173 11.49 14.47 2.67
C GLY A 173 11.59 15.93 2.28
N TRP A 174 10.47 16.54 1.89
CA TRP A 174 10.42 17.98 1.61
C TRP A 174 10.74 18.82 2.86
N ALA A 175 10.27 18.42 4.03
CA ALA A 175 10.58 19.13 5.27
C ALA A 175 12.06 19.10 5.64
N VAL A 176 12.79 18.05 5.23
CA VAL A 176 14.24 17.97 5.38
C VAL A 176 14.95 18.97 4.46
N LEU A 177 14.44 19.13 3.22
CA LEU A 177 15.02 20.06 2.23
C LEU A 177 14.67 21.52 2.50
N SER A 178 13.50 21.80 3.07
CA SER A 178 12.99 23.15 3.32
C SER A 178 12.50 23.28 4.76
N PRO A 179 13.43 23.38 5.75
CA PRO A 179 13.07 23.58 7.15
C PRO A 179 12.29 24.89 7.32
N GLY A 180 11.11 24.81 7.95
CA GLY A 180 10.23 25.97 8.18
C GLY A 180 9.02 26.07 7.25
N SER A 181 8.85 25.19 6.30
CA SER A 181 7.65 25.10 5.42
C SER A 181 6.51 24.26 6.04
N TRP A 182 6.26 24.47 7.33
CA TRP A 182 5.20 23.72 8.08
C TRP A 182 3.83 24.37 7.94
#